data_8b9bc82ec966a4865e8792af0fa1b8c0
#
_entry.id   8b9bc82ec966a4865e8792af0fa1b8c0
#
_cell.length_a   1.000
_cell.length_b   1.000
_cell.length_c   1.000
_cell.angle_alpha   90.00
_cell.angle_beta   90.00
_cell.angle_gamma   90.00
#
_symmetry.space_group_name_H-M   'P 1'
#
loop_
_entity.id
_entity.type
_entity.pdbx_description
1 polymer ?
#
loop_
_entity_poly.entity_id
_entity_poly.type
_entity_poly.pdbx_seq_one_letter_code
_entity_poly.pdbx_strand_id
1 'polypeptide(L)'
;MSRAYITGPDQPNVTIKMREKQAIAGAAIGIVVLDLWYPYLPGNVANASTYKYPVQFKVLKGSTIPQILSADPILLDMIVEGGRELIRQGARAIIGACGYFANYQQRASEILDVPVYLSSVLQVPIIRRGLREDQKVGIICAVGKSLTLSLLKQCGVQDASQVVIVG
;
A
#
# COMPACT_ATOMS: atom_id res chain seq x y z
N MET A 1 -15.71 10.54 7.56
CA MET A 1 -16.42 9.76 8.60
C MET A 1 -15.69 9.92 9.92
N SER A 2 -16.36 10.44 10.94
CA SER A 2 -15.79 10.59 12.29
C SER A 2 -15.76 9.23 12.97
N ARG A 3 -14.61 8.84 13.56
CA ARG A 3 -14.51 7.72 14.47
C ARG A 3 -14.86 8.21 15.87
N ALA A 4 -15.92 7.68 16.45
CA ALA A 4 -16.11 7.75 17.87
C ALA A 4 -15.48 6.50 18.50
N TYR A 5 -14.46 6.67 19.35
CA TYR A 5 -14.05 5.63 20.29
C TYR A 5 -15.00 5.72 21.49
N ILE A 6 -15.77 4.67 21.71
CA ILE A 6 -16.55 4.56 22.96
C ILE A 6 -15.57 4.10 24.03
N THR A 7 -15.18 5.01 24.92
CA THR A 7 -14.17 4.74 25.95
C THR A 7 -14.77 4.48 27.33
N GLY A 8 -16.10 4.38 27.48
CA GLY A 8 -16.75 4.12 28.77
C GLY A 8 -18.26 3.98 28.69
N PRO A 9 -18.91 3.50 29.79
CA PRO A 9 -20.34 3.23 29.84
C PRO A 9 -21.22 4.48 29.80
N ASP A 10 -20.66 5.67 29.89
CA ASP A 10 -21.38 6.92 30.15
C ASP A 10 -21.54 7.85 28.93
N GLN A 11 -21.54 7.32 27.71
CA GLN A 11 -21.89 8.11 26.54
C GLN A 11 -23.24 7.70 25.94
N PRO A 12 -24.36 8.16 26.51
CA PRO A 12 -25.67 8.00 25.88
C PRO A 12 -25.71 8.84 24.58
N ASN A 13 -26.28 8.29 23.53
CA ASN A 13 -26.54 8.96 22.24
C ASN A 13 -25.34 9.09 21.26
N VAL A 14 -24.45 8.11 21.21
CA VAL A 14 -23.45 8.05 20.13
C VAL A 14 -24.07 7.40 18.89
N THR A 15 -24.16 8.14 17.80
CA THR A 15 -24.52 7.56 16.49
C THR A 15 -23.27 6.96 15.84
N ILE A 16 -23.22 5.64 15.74
CA ILE A 16 -22.13 4.92 15.06
C ILE A 16 -22.57 4.67 13.63
N LYS A 17 -21.87 5.31 12.67
CA LYS A 17 -22.05 5.02 11.26
C LYS A 17 -21.14 3.85 10.88
N MET A 18 -21.75 2.74 10.52
CA MET A 18 -21.04 1.59 9.96
C MET A 18 -21.04 1.63 8.43
N ARG A 19 -19.98 1.10 7.81
CA ARG A 19 -19.98 0.85 6.38
C ARG A 19 -20.83 -0.38 6.09
N GLU A 20 -21.64 -0.32 5.05
CA GLU A 20 -22.40 -1.49 4.58
C GLU A 20 -21.45 -2.68 4.33
N LYS A 21 -21.86 -3.87 4.78
CA LYS A 21 -21.08 -5.13 4.68
C LYS A 21 -19.75 -5.16 5.43
N GLN A 22 -19.47 -4.20 6.32
CA GLN A 22 -18.31 -4.28 7.21
C GLN A 22 -18.55 -5.33 8.30
N ALA A 23 -17.73 -6.37 8.34
CA ALA A 23 -17.86 -7.47 9.28
C ALA A 23 -16.97 -7.34 10.52
N ILE A 24 -15.87 -6.60 10.44
CA ILE A 24 -14.87 -6.43 11.50
C ILE A 24 -14.55 -4.94 11.66
N ALA A 25 -14.14 -4.53 12.85
CA ALA A 25 -13.73 -3.17 13.16
C ALA A 25 -12.41 -3.16 13.96
N GLY A 26 -11.80 -1.96 14.07
CA GLY A 26 -10.61 -1.75 14.92
C GLY A 26 -9.30 -1.58 14.16
N ALA A 27 -9.12 -2.18 12.98
CA ALA A 27 -7.95 -1.98 12.14
C ALA A 27 -8.31 -1.12 10.91
N ALA A 28 -7.67 0.06 10.79
CA ALA A 28 -7.99 1.00 9.70
C ALA A 28 -7.15 0.80 8.46
N ILE A 29 -6.00 0.16 8.59
CA ILE A 29 -5.06 -0.06 7.51
C ILE A 29 -5.07 -1.53 7.13
N GLY A 30 -5.34 -1.79 5.85
CA GLY A 30 -5.18 -3.10 5.23
C GLY A 30 -3.88 -3.14 4.42
N ILE A 31 -3.16 -4.22 4.52
CA ILE A 31 -1.85 -4.42 3.88
C ILE A 31 -1.91 -5.63 2.97
N VAL A 32 -1.72 -5.43 1.66
CA VAL A 32 -1.57 -6.54 0.71
C VAL A 32 -0.09 -6.94 0.63
N VAL A 33 0.16 -8.24 0.71
CA VAL A 33 1.50 -8.83 0.81
C VAL A 33 1.65 -9.91 -0.26
N LEU A 34 2.79 -9.98 -0.93
CA LEU A 34 3.11 -11.11 -1.83
C LEU A 34 3.23 -12.41 -1.04
N ASP A 35 2.94 -13.54 -1.68
CA ASP A 35 3.12 -14.89 -1.14
C ASP A 35 4.59 -15.31 -1.17
N LEU A 36 5.39 -14.63 -0.36
CA LEU A 36 6.82 -14.84 -0.24
C LEU A 36 7.18 -15.15 1.21
N TRP A 37 8.35 -15.74 1.40
CA TRP A 37 8.88 -16.02 2.72
C TRP A 37 10.35 -15.59 2.80
N TYR A 38 10.65 -14.74 3.77
CA TYR A 38 11.99 -14.31 4.19
C TYR A 38 11.88 -13.73 5.61
N PRO A 39 12.99 -13.46 6.30
CA PRO A 39 12.91 -12.87 7.64
C PRO A 39 12.27 -11.48 7.61
N TYR A 40 11.01 -11.39 8.04
CA TYR A 40 10.29 -10.13 8.21
C TYR A 40 10.62 -9.52 9.57
N LEU A 41 11.74 -8.80 9.68
CA LEU A 41 12.16 -8.16 10.92
C LEU A 41 11.25 -6.98 11.29
N PRO A 42 11.20 -6.57 12.60
CA PRO A 42 10.54 -5.32 13.00
C PRO A 42 11.06 -4.13 12.17
N GLY A 43 10.14 -3.28 11.71
CA GLY A 43 10.40 -2.22 10.72
C GLY A 43 10.00 -2.61 9.30
N ASN A 44 9.86 -3.90 8.98
CA ASN A 44 9.31 -4.34 7.70
C ASN A 44 7.81 -4.10 7.66
N VAL A 45 7.30 -3.66 6.50
CA VAL A 45 5.87 -3.36 6.29
C VAL A 45 4.96 -4.60 6.47
N ALA A 46 5.47 -5.81 6.23
CA ALA A 46 4.74 -7.05 6.43
C ALA A 46 4.90 -7.66 7.85
N ASN A 47 5.56 -6.95 8.77
CA ASN A 47 5.67 -7.38 10.15
C ASN A 47 4.68 -6.61 11.04
N ALA A 48 3.77 -7.32 11.70
CA ALA A 48 2.73 -6.72 12.54
C ALA A 48 3.30 -5.88 13.70
N SER A 49 4.46 -6.26 14.26
CA SER A 49 5.10 -5.52 15.37
C SER A 49 5.71 -4.18 14.95
N THR A 50 5.78 -3.89 13.64
CA THR A 50 6.19 -2.58 13.11
C THR A 50 5.20 -1.47 13.51
N TYR A 51 3.94 -1.83 13.78
CA TYR A 51 2.85 -0.89 13.98
C TYR A 51 2.47 -0.77 15.45
N LYS A 52 2.27 0.46 15.92
CA LYS A 52 1.74 0.75 17.28
C LYS A 52 0.19 0.71 17.33
N TYR A 53 -0.45 0.38 16.22
CA TYR A 53 -1.90 0.29 16.07
C TYR A 53 -2.27 -0.95 15.27
N PRO A 54 -3.50 -1.47 15.41
CA PRO A 54 -3.92 -2.64 14.68
C PRO A 54 -3.91 -2.42 13.17
N VAL A 55 -3.33 -3.39 12.45
CA VAL A 55 -3.36 -3.49 10.99
C VAL A 55 -3.86 -4.87 10.59
N GLN A 56 -4.33 -5.02 9.36
CA GLN A 56 -4.73 -6.31 8.80
C GLN A 56 -3.88 -6.62 7.59
N PHE A 57 -3.56 -7.89 7.43
CA PHE A 57 -2.76 -8.37 6.31
C PHE A 57 -3.59 -9.29 5.41
N LYS A 58 -3.36 -9.16 4.11
CA LYS A 58 -3.84 -10.12 3.11
C LYS A 58 -2.67 -10.59 2.26
N VAL A 59 -2.32 -11.85 2.41
CA VAL A 59 -1.37 -12.52 1.52
C VAL A 59 -2.07 -12.80 0.19
N LEU A 60 -1.48 -12.35 -0.91
CA LEU A 60 -1.91 -12.61 -2.29
C LEU A 60 -1.43 -14.02 -2.67
N LYS A 61 -2.17 -15.03 -2.21
CA LYS A 61 -1.77 -16.44 -2.29
C LYS A 61 -1.46 -16.88 -3.70
N GLY A 62 -0.29 -17.45 -3.91
CA GLY A 62 0.21 -17.91 -5.21
C GLY A 62 0.87 -16.82 -6.05
N SER A 63 0.97 -15.57 -5.57
CA SER A 63 1.75 -14.54 -6.25
C SER A 63 3.25 -14.84 -6.16
N THR A 64 3.98 -14.54 -7.23
CA THR A 64 5.40 -14.90 -7.38
C THR A 64 6.28 -13.69 -7.71
N ILE A 65 7.60 -13.82 -7.46
CA ILE A 65 8.59 -12.79 -7.82
C ILE A 65 8.60 -12.53 -9.33
N PRO A 66 8.62 -13.53 -10.22
CA PRO A 66 8.57 -13.28 -11.67
C PRO A 66 7.35 -12.45 -12.09
N GLN A 67 6.16 -12.75 -11.56
CA GLN A 67 4.95 -12.00 -11.88
C GLN A 67 5.04 -10.52 -11.47
N ILE A 68 5.56 -10.23 -10.26
CA ILE A 68 5.65 -8.83 -9.82
C ILE A 68 6.71 -8.05 -10.60
N LEU A 69 7.83 -8.68 -10.96
CA LEU A 69 8.90 -8.04 -11.73
C LEU A 69 8.54 -7.80 -13.19
N SER A 70 7.67 -8.65 -13.77
CA SER A 70 7.14 -8.51 -15.15
C SER A 70 5.89 -7.64 -15.24
N ALA A 71 5.38 -7.15 -14.11
CA ALA A 71 4.09 -6.43 -14.03
C ALA A 71 2.91 -7.26 -14.58
N ASP A 72 2.85 -8.55 -14.23
CA ASP A 72 1.80 -9.46 -14.68
C ASP A 72 0.41 -8.92 -14.30
N PRO A 73 -0.51 -8.74 -15.26
CA PRO A 73 -1.85 -8.19 -15.00
C PRO A 73 -2.68 -8.95 -13.97
N ILE A 74 -2.44 -10.25 -13.78
CA ILE A 74 -3.15 -11.08 -12.80
C ILE A 74 -2.99 -10.52 -11.36
N LEU A 75 -1.87 -9.87 -11.07
CA LEU A 75 -1.64 -9.30 -9.76
C LEU A 75 -2.56 -8.11 -9.46
N LEU A 76 -3.05 -7.39 -10.48
CA LEU A 76 -4.05 -6.35 -10.25
C LEU A 76 -5.34 -6.95 -9.68
N ASP A 77 -5.82 -8.05 -10.26
CA ASP A 77 -7.04 -8.72 -9.79
C ASP A 77 -6.86 -9.24 -8.36
N MET A 78 -5.71 -9.84 -8.07
CA MET A 78 -5.37 -10.32 -6.72
C MET A 78 -5.31 -9.17 -5.70
N ILE A 79 -4.71 -8.02 -6.06
CA ILE A 79 -4.64 -6.82 -5.21
C ILE A 79 -6.05 -6.28 -4.94
N VAL A 80 -6.87 -6.19 -5.98
CA VAL A 80 -8.24 -5.67 -5.88
C VAL A 80 -9.11 -6.58 -5.02
N GLU A 81 -9.05 -7.90 -5.23
CA GLU A 81 -9.79 -8.86 -4.44
C GLU A 81 -9.35 -8.83 -2.97
N GLY A 82 -8.04 -8.89 -2.72
CA GLY A 82 -7.47 -8.78 -1.38
C GLY A 82 -7.82 -7.46 -0.70
N GLY A 83 -7.80 -6.36 -1.45
CA GLY A 83 -8.22 -5.04 -0.99
C GLY A 83 -9.69 -5.00 -0.58
N ARG A 84 -10.59 -5.56 -1.40
CA ARG A 84 -12.02 -5.66 -1.09
C ARG A 84 -12.28 -6.48 0.16
N GLU A 85 -11.55 -7.58 0.35
CA GLU A 85 -11.66 -8.38 1.58
C GLU A 85 -11.24 -7.57 2.81
N LEU A 86 -10.10 -6.89 2.77
CA LEU A 86 -9.63 -6.02 3.84
C LEU A 86 -10.60 -4.87 4.15
N ILE A 87 -11.23 -4.28 3.12
CA ILE A 87 -12.26 -3.25 3.27
C ILE A 87 -13.48 -3.81 4.01
N ARG A 88 -13.95 -5.00 3.67
CA ARG A 88 -15.02 -5.69 4.41
C ARG A 88 -14.65 -5.97 5.86
N GLN A 89 -13.37 -6.16 6.13
CA GLN A 89 -12.83 -6.32 7.47
C GLN A 89 -12.53 -4.98 8.17
N GLY A 90 -12.99 -3.86 7.62
CA GLY A 90 -12.92 -2.56 8.27
C GLY A 90 -11.75 -1.68 7.87
N ALA A 91 -10.89 -2.10 6.95
CA ALA A 91 -9.83 -1.25 6.43
C ALA A 91 -10.42 -0.01 5.73
N ARG A 92 -9.77 1.14 5.94
CA ARG A 92 -10.15 2.45 5.38
C ARG A 92 -9.08 3.01 4.44
N ALA A 93 -7.96 2.34 4.36
CA ALA A 93 -6.92 2.54 3.36
C ALA A 93 -6.24 1.21 3.10
N ILE A 94 -5.75 1.02 1.88
CA ILE A 94 -4.96 -0.14 1.47
C ILE A 94 -3.53 0.33 1.19
N ILE A 95 -2.57 -0.40 1.74
CA ILE A 95 -1.15 -0.21 1.42
C ILE A 95 -0.55 -1.51 0.88
N GLY A 96 0.52 -1.37 0.10
CA GLY A 96 1.25 -2.50 -0.45
C GLY A 96 2.56 -2.78 0.28
N ALA A 97 2.90 -4.06 0.45
CA ALA A 97 4.15 -4.48 1.06
C ALA A 97 5.27 -4.75 0.03
N CYS A 98 5.13 -4.25 -1.20
CA CYS A 98 6.15 -4.42 -2.24
C CYS A 98 6.27 -3.15 -3.08
N GLY A 99 7.49 -2.64 -3.27
CA GLY A 99 7.73 -1.44 -4.08
C GLY A 99 7.25 -1.55 -5.52
N TYR A 100 7.33 -2.74 -6.12
CA TYR A 100 6.90 -3.00 -7.51
C TYR A 100 5.37 -3.06 -7.68
N PHE A 101 4.59 -3.10 -6.60
CA PHE A 101 3.13 -2.90 -6.68
C PHE A 101 2.76 -1.53 -7.25
N ALA A 102 3.72 -0.62 -7.36
CA ALA A 102 3.57 0.64 -8.10
C ALA A 102 3.00 0.46 -9.51
N ASN A 103 3.28 -0.66 -10.19
CA ASN A 103 2.74 -0.96 -11.52
C ASN A 103 1.19 -0.97 -11.55
N TYR A 104 0.55 -1.20 -10.41
CA TYR A 104 -0.90 -1.33 -10.29
C TYR A 104 -1.54 -0.14 -9.56
N GLN A 105 -0.74 0.86 -9.17
CA GLN A 105 -1.16 1.95 -8.28
C GLN A 105 -2.41 2.67 -8.77
N GLN A 106 -2.37 3.17 -10.00
CA GLN A 106 -3.47 3.97 -10.55
C GLN A 106 -4.74 3.13 -10.70
N ARG A 107 -4.61 1.95 -11.31
CA ARG A 107 -5.77 1.08 -11.55
C ARG A 107 -6.42 0.59 -10.25
N ALA A 108 -5.62 0.19 -9.27
CA ALA A 108 -6.15 -0.22 -7.98
C ALA A 108 -6.87 0.94 -7.25
N SER A 109 -6.35 2.17 -7.34
CA SER A 109 -6.98 3.35 -6.73
C SER A 109 -8.26 3.77 -7.43
N GLU A 110 -8.44 3.47 -8.74
CA GLU A 110 -9.68 3.71 -9.48
C GLU A 110 -10.77 2.69 -9.12
N ILE A 111 -10.40 1.47 -8.76
CA ILE A 111 -11.33 0.36 -8.53
C ILE A 111 -11.76 0.25 -7.06
N LEU A 112 -10.85 0.52 -6.12
CA LEU A 112 -11.14 0.42 -4.70
C LEU A 112 -11.69 1.75 -4.16
N ASP A 113 -12.76 1.69 -3.37
CA ASP A 113 -13.47 2.85 -2.83
C ASP A 113 -12.85 3.44 -1.55
N VAL A 114 -11.56 3.20 -1.34
CA VAL A 114 -10.74 3.75 -0.24
C VAL A 114 -9.41 4.25 -0.79
N PRO A 115 -8.69 5.13 -0.08
CA PRO A 115 -7.32 5.49 -0.44
C PRO A 115 -6.42 4.26 -0.59
N VAL A 116 -5.61 4.24 -1.65
CA VAL A 116 -4.72 3.14 -2.00
C VAL A 116 -3.30 3.67 -2.16
N TYR A 117 -2.33 3.07 -1.47
CA TYR A 117 -0.92 3.45 -1.48
C TYR A 117 -0.06 2.18 -1.58
N LEU A 118 0.15 1.70 -2.81
CA LEU A 118 0.76 0.38 -3.03
C LEU A 118 2.28 0.36 -2.94
N SER A 119 2.94 1.51 -3.05
CA SER A 119 4.40 1.58 -3.13
C SER A 119 4.98 2.78 -2.40
N SER A 120 6.16 2.60 -1.81
CA SER A 120 6.96 3.70 -1.27
C SER A 120 7.42 4.71 -2.33
N VAL A 121 7.44 4.34 -3.61
CA VAL A 121 7.76 5.24 -4.73
C VAL A 121 6.81 6.45 -4.80
N LEU A 122 5.59 6.33 -4.27
CA LEU A 122 4.65 7.45 -4.12
C LEU A 122 5.20 8.63 -3.28
N GLN A 123 6.23 8.40 -2.49
CA GLN A 123 6.88 9.46 -1.71
C GLN A 123 7.82 10.32 -2.56
N VAL A 124 8.30 9.83 -3.70
CA VAL A 124 9.30 10.51 -4.54
C VAL A 124 8.87 11.93 -4.93
N PRO A 125 7.65 12.19 -5.44
CA PRO A 125 7.22 13.53 -5.79
C PRO A 125 7.18 14.49 -4.58
N ILE A 126 6.88 13.98 -3.40
CA ILE A 126 6.82 14.78 -2.16
C ILE A 126 8.24 15.12 -1.71
N ILE A 127 9.15 14.15 -1.68
CA ILE A 127 10.55 14.34 -1.33
C ILE A 127 11.20 15.34 -2.30
N ARG A 128 10.95 15.16 -3.61
CA ARG A 128 11.52 16.03 -4.65
C ARG A 128 11.21 17.51 -4.46
N ARG A 129 10.04 17.84 -3.93
CA ARG A 129 9.66 19.23 -3.65
C ARG A 129 10.52 19.92 -2.60
N GLY A 130 11.17 19.15 -1.73
CA GLY A 130 12.10 19.67 -0.72
C GLY A 130 13.55 19.76 -1.17
N LEU A 131 13.86 19.34 -2.41
CA LEU A 131 15.22 19.30 -2.94
C LEU A 131 15.50 20.46 -3.91
N ARG A 132 16.77 20.86 -4.00
CA ARG A 132 17.25 21.77 -5.04
C ARG A 132 17.18 21.11 -6.42
N GLU A 133 17.27 21.90 -7.48
CA GLU A 133 17.20 21.40 -8.86
C GLU A 133 18.31 20.40 -9.22
N ASP A 134 19.52 20.61 -8.68
CA ASP A 134 20.68 19.75 -8.89
C ASP A 134 20.65 18.44 -8.10
N GLN A 135 19.73 18.30 -7.14
CA GLN A 135 19.61 17.11 -6.29
C GLN A 135 18.60 16.11 -6.87
N LYS A 136 18.81 14.83 -6.58
CA LYS A 136 17.95 13.73 -7.03
C LYS A 136 17.51 12.87 -5.85
N VAL A 137 16.39 12.17 -6.02
CA VAL A 137 15.92 11.18 -5.04
C VAL A 137 16.57 9.83 -5.36
N GLY A 138 17.26 9.25 -4.37
CA GLY A 138 17.78 7.89 -4.47
C GLY A 138 16.68 6.86 -4.19
N ILE A 139 16.54 5.86 -5.06
CA ILE A 139 15.65 4.71 -4.85
C ILE A 139 16.51 3.46 -4.77
N ILE A 140 16.52 2.80 -3.62
CA ILE A 140 17.18 1.50 -3.42
C ILE A 140 16.11 0.42 -3.61
N CYS A 141 16.37 -0.54 -4.47
CA CYS A 141 15.44 -1.62 -4.79
C CYS A 141 16.17 -2.94 -5.04
N ALA A 142 15.43 -4.06 -5.11
CA ALA A 142 16.03 -5.37 -5.32
C ALA A 142 16.48 -5.61 -6.76
N VAL A 143 15.76 -5.05 -7.74
CA VAL A 143 16.05 -5.25 -9.18
C VAL A 143 15.82 -3.91 -9.90
N GLY A 144 16.87 -3.13 -10.10
CA GLY A 144 16.79 -1.76 -10.68
C GLY A 144 16.13 -1.72 -12.06
N LYS A 145 16.41 -2.70 -12.92
CA LYS A 145 15.83 -2.80 -14.27
C LYS A 145 14.31 -2.95 -14.31
N SER A 146 13.71 -3.45 -13.22
CA SER A 146 12.25 -3.61 -13.12
C SER A 146 11.56 -2.34 -12.61
N LEU A 147 12.32 -1.33 -12.18
CA LEU A 147 11.80 -0.03 -11.79
C LEU A 147 11.71 0.89 -13.01
N THR A 148 10.83 0.55 -13.93
CA THR A 148 10.69 1.20 -15.23
C THR A 148 10.11 2.62 -15.14
N LEU A 149 10.28 3.44 -16.16
CA LEU A 149 9.63 4.76 -16.25
C LEU A 149 8.10 4.63 -16.19
N SER A 150 7.53 3.59 -16.76
CA SER A 150 6.08 3.32 -16.66
C SER A 150 5.64 3.15 -15.21
N LEU A 151 6.36 2.35 -14.43
CA LEU A 151 6.12 2.18 -13.00
C LEU A 151 6.26 3.51 -12.23
N LEU A 152 7.32 4.28 -12.50
CA LEU A 152 7.55 5.57 -11.86
C LEU A 152 6.39 6.54 -12.12
N LYS A 153 5.88 6.59 -13.35
CA LYS A 153 4.73 7.43 -13.75
C LYS A 153 3.45 7.08 -12.99
N GLN A 154 3.21 5.79 -12.67
CA GLN A 154 2.08 5.37 -11.85
C GLN A 154 2.10 6.01 -10.44
N CYS A 155 3.30 6.40 -9.98
CA CYS A 155 3.51 7.06 -8.68
C CYS A 155 3.73 8.57 -8.80
N GLY A 156 3.47 9.18 -9.95
CA GLY A 156 3.57 10.63 -10.17
C GLY A 156 4.97 11.14 -10.50
N VAL A 157 5.96 10.25 -10.74
CA VAL A 157 7.30 10.61 -11.18
C VAL A 157 7.30 10.69 -12.70
N GLN A 158 7.20 11.90 -13.25
CA GLN A 158 7.08 12.11 -14.70
C GLN A 158 8.43 12.05 -15.43
N ASP A 159 9.50 12.41 -14.75
CA ASP A 159 10.85 12.50 -15.31
C ASP A 159 11.82 11.61 -14.52
N ALA A 160 12.37 10.60 -15.19
CA ALA A 160 13.35 9.69 -14.61
C ALA A 160 14.68 10.36 -14.25
N SER A 161 15.00 11.54 -14.84
CA SER A 161 16.20 12.30 -14.50
C SER A 161 16.21 12.79 -13.04
N GLN A 162 15.05 12.84 -12.40
CA GLN A 162 14.86 13.27 -11.02
C GLN A 162 15.23 12.20 -9.98
N VAL A 163 15.45 10.96 -10.42
CA VAL A 163 15.77 9.83 -9.55
C VAL A 163 17.09 9.17 -9.92
N VAL A 164 17.71 8.53 -8.93
CA VAL A 164 18.83 7.59 -9.12
C VAL A 164 18.38 6.25 -8.57
N ILE A 165 18.42 5.22 -9.40
CA ILE A 165 17.99 3.86 -9.03
C ILE A 165 19.23 3.02 -8.78
N VAL A 166 19.26 2.34 -7.62
CA VAL A 166 20.31 1.43 -7.20
C VAL A 166 19.66 0.09 -6.82
N GLY A 167 20.11 -1.00 -7.49
CA GLY A 167 19.62 -2.37 -7.25
C GLY A 167 20.04 -3.35 -8.34
#